data_05b16787781ed4e076327ce544a41401
#
_entry.id   05b16787781ed4e076327ce544a41401
#
_cell.length_a   1.000
_cell.length_b   1.000
_cell.length_c   1.000
_cell.angle_alpha   90.00
_cell.angle_beta   90.00
_cell.angle_gamma   90.00
#
_symmetry.space_group_name_H-M   'P 1'
#
loop_
_entity.id
_entity.type
_entity.pdbx_description
1 polymer ?
#
loop_
_entity_poly.entity_id
_entity_poly.type
_entity_poly.pdbx_seq_one_letter_code
_entity_poly.pdbx_strand_id
1 'polypeptide(L)'
;RIEVIRGPAAARYGNGAAGGVVNIITKKTGDEWHGSWNTYMNAPEHKDEGSTKRTNFSLSGPLGGDFSFRLFGNLDKTQADAWDINQGHQSERTGIYADTLPAGREGVKNKNIDGLVRWEFAPMQSLEFEAGYSRQGNLYAGDTQNTNTNDLVKENYGKETNRLYRNTYSVTWNGARDNGVTTSNWAQYERTRNSRKGEGLAGGTEGIFNSNQFSDIDLSDVMLHSEVSIPFDYLVNQNLTLGSEWNQQRMKDNASNTQALSGGEIPGYDSTGRSPYSQAEIFSLFAENNMELTDTTMLTPALRFDHHSIVGNNWSPSLNLSQGLWDDFTLKMGIARAYKAPSLYQTNPNYILYSKGQGCYASKDGCYLQGNDDLKAETSINKEIGLEFKRDGWLAGVTWFRNDYRNKIEAGYAPVYQNNKGTDLYQWENVPKAVVEGLEGTLNVPVSETVNWTNNITYMLQSKNKKTGDRLSIIPEYTLNSTLSWQVRDDVSLQSTFTWYGKQEPKKYNYKGQPVTGSEKNEVSPYSILGLSATWDVTKYVSLTGGVDNVFDKRHWRAGNAQTTGGATGTMYGAGAETYNESGRTWYLSVNTHF
;
A
#
# COMPACT_ATOMS: atom_id res chain seq x y z
N ARG A 1 7.36 -14.59 6.63
CA ARG A 1 7.66 -13.50 7.59
C ARG A 1 7.43 -12.15 6.93
N ILE A 2 6.80 -11.25 7.66
CA ILE A 2 6.60 -9.86 7.22
C ILE A 2 7.42 -8.99 8.16
N GLU A 3 8.29 -8.18 7.58
CA GLU A 3 9.07 -7.17 8.30
C GLU A 3 8.53 -5.79 7.94
N VAL A 4 8.13 -5.03 8.94
CA VAL A 4 7.74 -3.63 8.76
C VAL A 4 8.87 -2.76 9.28
N ILE A 5 9.54 -2.06 8.36
CA ILE A 5 10.66 -1.18 8.68
C ILE A 5 10.13 0.25 8.55
N ARG A 6 9.97 0.90 9.68
CA ARG A 6 9.56 2.29 9.77
C ARG A 6 10.80 3.16 9.85
N GLY A 7 10.75 4.33 9.21
CA GLY A 7 11.84 5.28 9.30
C GLY A 7 13.03 4.94 8.41
N PRO A 8 14.27 5.10 8.92
CA PRO A 8 15.47 5.17 8.08
C PRO A 8 15.90 3.83 7.47
N ALA A 9 15.36 3.47 6.30
CA ALA A 9 15.69 2.23 5.59
C ALA A 9 16.07 2.44 4.10
N ALA A 10 16.15 3.69 3.64
CA ALA A 10 16.28 4.01 2.23
C ALA A 10 17.53 3.46 1.56
N ALA A 11 18.64 3.31 2.28
CA ALA A 11 19.88 2.80 1.73
C ALA A 11 19.76 1.38 1.19
N ARG A 12 18.96 0.54 1.84
CA ARG A 12 18.75 -0.85 1.42
C ARG A 12 17.65 -0.99 0.36
N TYR A 13 16.64 -0.16 0.39
CA TYR A 13 15.41 -0.36 -0.38
C TYR A 13 15.16 0.70 -1.45
N GLY A 14 15.81 1.86 -1.38
CA GLY A 14 15.85 2.87 -2.45
C GLY A 14 14.56 3.59 -2.73
N ASN A 15 14.17 3.61 -3.99
CA ASN A 15 13.01 4.37 -4.46
C ASN A 15 11.71 3.96 -3.77
N GLY A 16 10.99 4.96 -3.27
CA GLY A 16 9.70 4.76 -2.61
C GLY A 16 9.76 4.47 -1.12
N ALA A 17 10.97 4.38 -0.52
CA ALA A 17 11.14 4.10 0.91
C ALA A 17 10.94 5.33 1.82
N ALA A 18 10.29 6.37 1.34
CA ALA A 18 10.14 7.64 2.04
C ALA A 18 9.30 7.57 3.32
N GLY A 19 8.35 6.64 3.40
CA GLY A 19 7.50 6.44 4.58
C GLY A 19 7.84 5.20 5.39
N GLY A 20 8.70 4.35 4.87
CA GLY A 20 9.05 3.06 5.45
C GLY A 20 9.01 1.94 4.42
N VAL A 21 9.23 0.72 4.87
CA VAL A 21 9.29 -0.48 4.02
C VAL A 21 8.52 -1.62 4.67
N VAL A 22 7.72 -2.31 3.90
CA VAL A 22 7.16 -3.61 4.25
C VAL A 22 7.91 -4.67 3.45
N ASN A 23 8.73 -5.46 4.13
CA ASN A 23 9.52 -6.52 3.51
C ASN A 23 8.86 -7.87 3.77
N ILE A 24 8.44 -8.54 2.69
CA ILE A 24 7.77 -9.83 2.76
C ILE A 24 8.79 -10.91 2.41
N ILE A 25 9.11 -11.75 3.40
CA ILE A 25 10.01 -12.88 3.23
C ILE A 25 9.17 -14.15 3.18
N THR A 26 9.13 -14.79 2.02
CA THR A 26 8.38 -16.03 1.82
C THR A 26 9.06 -17.20 2.52
N LYS A 27 8.30 -18.26 2.77
CA LYS A 27 8.83 -19.48 3.37
C LYS A 27 9.83 -20.13 2.40
N LYS A 28 10.88 -20.70 2.93
CA LYS A 28 11.89 -21.41 2.16
C LYS A 28 11.46 -22.85 1.86
N THR A 29 12.15 -23.49 0.93
CA THR A 29 12.05 -24.93 0.70
C THR A 29 12.60 -25.69 1.91
N GLY A 30 12.03 -26.84 2.21
CA GLY A 30 12.42 -27.65 3.37
C GLY A 30 13.11 -28.96 2.99
N ASP A 31 13.77 -29.59 3.97
CA ASP A 31 14.41 -30.91 3.84
C ASP A 31 13.42 -32.06 3.95
N GLU A 32 12.23 -31.78 4.44
CA GLU A 32 11.13 -32.73 4.57
C GLU A 32 9.89 -32.21 3.82
N TRP A 33 9.01 -33.14 3.45
CA TRP A 33 7.75 -32.77 2.84
C TRP A 33 6.80 -32.15 3.85
N HIS A 34 6.28 -30.98 3.48
CA HIS A 34 5.29 -30.25 4.24
C HIS A 34 4.16 -29.81 3.31
N GLY A 35 2.96 -29.91 3.79
CA GLY A 35 1.79 -29.43 3.06
C GLY A 35 0.82 -28.73 4.00
N SER A 36 0.07 -27.80 3.47
CA SER A 36 -1.00 -27.12 4.16
C SER A 36 -2.17 -26.86 3.22
N TRP A 37 -3.38 -26.91 3.77
CA TRP A 37 -4.59 -26.52 3.08
C TRP A 37 -5.47 -25.73 4.04
N ASN A 38 -5.85 -24.53 3.67
CA ASN A 38 -6.67 -23.65 4.49
C ASN A 38 -7.92 -23.26 3.72
N THR A 39 -9.06 -23.29 4.39
CA THR A 39 -10.32 -22.80 3.86
C THR A 39 -10.95 -21.84 4.86
N TYR A 40 -11.34 -20.69 4.38
CA TYR A 40 -11.98 -19.63 5.16
C TYR A 40 -13.31 -19.25 4.51
N MET A 41 -14.32 -19.04 5.32
CA MET A 41 -15.58 -18.45 4.89
C MET A 41 -16.14 -17.54 5.98
N ASN A 42 -16.81 -16.49 5.56
CA ASN A 42 -17.55 -15.64 6.47
C ASN A 42 -19.00 -15.44 6.03
N ALA A 43 -19.81 -15.02 6.96
CA ALA A 43 -21.21 -14.70 6.77
C ALA A 43 -21.52 -13.39 7.50
N PRO A 44 -21.55 -12.26 6.79
CA PRO A 44 -22.07 -11.03 7.38
C PRO A 44 -23.50 -11.20 7.85
N GLU A 45 -23.83 -10.66 9.00
CA GLU A 45 -25.18 -10.73 9.55
C GLU A 45 -26.17 -9.91 8.72
N HIS A 46 -25.70 -8.81 8.15
CA HIS A 46 -26.46 -7.96 7.23
C HIS A 46 -26.30 -8.46 5.80
N LYS A 47 -27.42 -8.77 5.14
CA LYS A 47 -27.43 -9.31 3.77
C LYS A 47 -26.92 -8.35 2.70
N ASP A 48 -26.92 -7.07 3.00
CA ASP A 48 -26.41 -6.02 2.11
C ASP A 48 -24.86 -5.96 2.08
N GLU A 49 -24.20 -6.65 2.97
CA GLU A 49 -22.73 -6.76 3.00
C GLU A 49 -22.23 -8.00 2.26
N GLY A 50 -21.13 -7.85 1.52
CA GLY A 50 -20.52 -8.94 0.78
C GLY A 50 -19.82 -9.97 1.65
N SER A 51 -20.05 -11.27 1.38
CA SER A 51 -19.37 -12.38 2.04
C SER A 51 -18.10 -12.78 1.34
N THR A 52 -17.18 -13.42 2.07
CA THR A 52 -15.88 -13.88 1.58
C THR A 52 -15.76 -15.39 1.66
N LYS A 53 -15.19 -16.00 0.62
CA LYS A 53 -14.74 -17.39 0.59
C LYS A 53 -13.30 -17.42 0.10
N ARG A 54 -12.44 -18.17 0.79
CA ARG A 54 -11.02 -18.28 0.45
C ARG A 54 -10.53 -19.70 0.66
N THR A 55 -9.70 -20.17 -0.26
CA THR A 55 -8.95 -21.41 -0.08
C THR A 55 -7.52 -21.20 -0.56
N ASN A 56 -6.56 -21.77 0.16
CA ASN A 56 -5.17 -21.75 -0.24
C ASN A 56 -4.48 -23.06 0.12
N PHE A 57 -3.39 -23.33 -0.57
CA PHE A 57 -2.57 -24.51 -0.34
C PHE A 57 -1.10 -24.16 -0.43
N SER A 58 -0.27 -24.97 0.22
CA SER A 58 1.18 -24.93 0.14
C SER A 58 1.72 -26.35 0.19
N LEU A 59 2.70 -26.64 -0.67
CA LEU A 59 3.41 -27.91 -0.67
C LEU A 59 4.89 -27.64 -0.87
N SER A 60 5.73 -28.25 -0.07
CA SER A 60 7.18 -28.10 -0.16
C SER A 60 7.89 -29.37 0.24
N GLY A 61 9.10 -29.55 -0.26
CA GLY A 61 9.91 -30.71 0.09
C GLY A 61 11.08 -30.96 -0.84
N PRO A 62 11.86 -32.02 -0.56
CA PRO A 62 12.95 -32.44 -1.42
C PRO A 62 12.42 -33.12 -2.70
N LEU A 63 13.08 -32.83 -3.83
CA LEU A 63 12.83 -33.50 -5.12
C LEU A 63 13.82 -34.61 -5.41
N GLY A 64 14.79 -34.81 -4.53
CA GLY A 64 15.89 -35.74 -4.70
C GLY A 64 17.20 -35.05 -5.08
N GLY A 65 18.32 -35.60 -4.66
CA GLY A 65 19.62 -34.98 -4.83
C GLY A 65 19.70 -33.62 -4.11
N ASP A 66 20.17 -32.63 -4.83
CA ASP A 66 20.38 -31.27 -4.30
C ASP A 66 19.20 -30.33 -4.61
N PHE A 67 18.06 -30.88 -5.04
CA PHE A 67 16.88 -30.11 -5.42
C PHE A 67 15.80 -30.14 -4.35
N SER A 68 15.17 -29.02 -4.12
CA SER A 68 13.97 -28.86 -3.30
C SER A 68 13.01 -27.89 -3.96
N PHE A 69 11.73 -27.93 -3.57
CA PHE A 69 10.73 -27.10 -4.18
C PHE A 69 9.72 -26.56 -3.16
N ARG A 70 9.00 -25.56 -3.60
CA ARG A 70 7.81 -25.06 -2.95
C ARG A 70 6.78 -24.64 -4.00
N LEU A 71 5.53 -25.05 -3.78
CA LEU A 71 4.40 -24.67 -4.61
C LEU A 71 3.30 -24.16 -3.70
N PHE A 72 2.72 -22.99 -4.01
CA PHE A 72 1.57 -22.50 -3.27
C PHE A 72 0.60 -21.76 -4.17
N GLY A 73 -0.65 -21.70 -3.76
CA GLY A 73 -1.70 -21.06 -4.50
C GLY A 73 -2.83 -20.59 -3.62
N ASN A 74 -3.62 -19.66 -4.14
CA ASN A 74 -4.75 -19.08 -3.47
C ASN A 74 -5.89 -18.81 -4.44
N LEU A 75 -7.12 -19.05 -3.97
CA LEU A 75 -8.35 -18.65 -4.63
C LEU A 75 -9.20 -17.93 -3.58
N ASP A 76 -9.67 -16.73 -3.87
CA ASP A 76 -10.61 -16.05 -3.00
C ASP A 76 -11.62 -15.23 -3.78
N LYS A 77 -12.76 -15.04 -3.17
CA LYS A 77 -13.84 -14.21 -3.68
C LYS A 77 -14.55 -13.51 -2.53
N THR A 78 -14.64 -12.20 -2.60
CA THR A 78 -15.51 -11.38 -1.77
C THR A 78 -16.57 -10.76 -2.66
N GLN A 79 -17.84 -10.92 -2.32
CA GLN A 79 -18.93 -10.30 -3.08
C GLN A 79 -18.96 -8.80 -2.83
N ALA A 80 -19.44 -8.05 -3.82
CA ALA A 80 -19.71 -6.62 -3.65
C ALA A 80 -20.84 -6.39 -2.65
N ASP A 81 -20.79 -5.28 -1.93
CA ASP A 81 -21.91 -4.83 -1.12
C ASP A 81 -23.13 -4.51 -2.01
N ALA A 82 -24.32 -4.55 -1.45
CA ALA A 82 -25.52 -4.17 -2.17
C ALA A 82 -25.45 -2.72 -2.66
N TRP A 83 -26.00 -2.45 -3.85
CA TRP A 83 -25.95 -1.12 -4.47
C TRP A 83 -26.59 -0.01 -3.61
N ASP A 84 -27.55 -0.38 -2.77
CA ASP A 84 -28.33 0.51 -1.91
C ASP A 84 -27.91 0.47 -0.43
N ILE A 85 -26.74 -0.08 -0.12
CA ILE A 85 -26.26 -0.23 1.26
C ILE A 85 -26.26 1.10 2.03
N ASN A 86 -25.99 2.20 1.35
CA ASN A 86 -25.91 3.53 1.95
C ASN A 86 -27.23 4.32 1.93
N GLN A 87 -28.34 3.69 1.53
CA GLN A 87 -29.64 4.35 1.50
C GLN A 87 -30.05 4.85 2.90
N GLY A 88 -30.47 6.12 2.96
CA GLY A 88 -30.83 6.77 4.22
C GLY A 88 -29.65 7.36 5.00
N HIS A 89 -28.41 7.17 4.53
CA HIS A 89 -27.20 7.69 5.17
C HIS A 89 -26.44 8.68 4.27
N GLN A 90 -26.89 8.86 3.03
CA GLN A 90 -26.26 9.78 2.09
C GLN A 90 -26.44 11.25 2.47
N SER A 91 -25.47 12.07 2.11
CA SER A 91 -25.60 13.53 2.23
C SER A 91 -26.74 14.05 1.38
N GLU A 92 -27.36 15.14 1.81
CA GLU A 92 -28.36 15.83 1.00
C GLU A 92 -27.77 16.31 -0.32
N ARG A 93 -28.53 16.07 -1.39
CA ARG A 93 -28.15 16.44 -2.76
C ARG A 93 -29.33 17.07 -3.47
N THR A 94 -29.05 17.88 -4.47
CA THR A 94 -30.05 18.60 -5.24
C THR A 94 -29.95 18.32 -6.74
N GLY A 95 -30.99 18.66 -7.48
CA GLY A 95 -31.00 18.52 -8.93
C GLY A 95 -31.02 17.07 -9.39
N ILE A 96 -30.27 16.77 -10.42
CA ILE A 96 -30.20 15.43 -11.02
C ILE A 96 -29.59 14.38 -10.10
N TYR A 97 -28.96 14.79 -9.01
CA TYR A 97 -28.30 13.91 -8.04
C TYR A 97 -29.12 13.66 -6.77
N ALA A 98 -30.36 14.19 -6.70
CA ALA A 98 -31.18 14.13 -5.48
C ALA A 98 -31.43 12.72 -4.96
N ASP A 99 -31.60 11.75 -5.87
CA ASP A 99 -31.91 10.36 -5.53
C ASP A 99 -30.73 9.41 -5.72
N THR A 100 -29.52 9.93 -5.82
CA THR A 100 -28.34 9.09 -6.03
C THR A 100 -27.76 8.55 -4.72
N LEU A 101 -27.21 7.34 -4.78
CA LEU A 101 -26.62 6.68 -3.63
C LEU A 101 -25.12 6.42 -3.90
N PRO A 102 -24.25 6.71 -2.92
CA PRO A 102 -22.86 6.28 -3.03
C PRO A 102 -22.77 4.76 -2.88
N ALA A 103 -21.86 4.16 -3.63
CA ALA A 103 -21.63 2.73 -3.61
C ALA A 103 -21.07 2.26 -2.26
N GLY A 104 -21.32 1.01 -1.94
CA GLY A 104 -20.64 0.28 -0.88
C GLY A 104 -19.24 -0.16 -1.29
N ARG A 105 -18.71 -1.16 -0.60
CA ARG A 105 -17.40 -1.72 -0.92
C ARG A 105 -17.49 -2.62 -2.16
N GLU A 106 -16.49 -2.50 -3.02
CA GLU A 106 -16.33 -3.44 -4.13
C GLU A 106 -15.99 -4.83 -3.62
N GLY A 107 -16.43 -5.82 -4.37
CA GLY A 107 -15.94 -7.17 -4.20
C GLY A 107 -14.58 -7.39 -4.87
N VAL A 108 -14.00 -8.53 -4.63
CA VAL A 108 -12.68 -8.93 -5.15
C VAL A 108 -12.71 -10.40 -5.54
N LYS A 109 -12.04 -10.73 -6.64
CA LYS A 109 -11.85 -12.11 -7.08
C LYS A 109 -10.38 -12.31 -7.45
N ASN A 110 -9.69 -13.16 -6.69
CA ASN A 110 -8.25 -13.39 -6.83
C ASN A 110 -7.95 -14.85 -7.12
N LYS A 111 -6.98 -15.07 -7.99
CA LYS A 111 -6.34 -16.37 -8.26
C LYS A 111 -4.84 -16.15 -8.34
N ASN A 112 -4.07 -16.95 -7.64
CA ASN A 112 -2.62 -16.92 -7.81
C ASN A 112 -2.02 -18.29 -7.57
N ILE A 113 -0.91 -18.53 -8.26
CA ILE A 113 -0.07 -19.71 -8.09
C ILE A 113 1.39 -19.28 -8.21
N ASP A 114 2.25 -19.85 -7.38
CA ASP A 114 3.68 -19.57 -7.35
C ASP A 114 4.46 -20.86 -7.13
N GLY A 115 5.52 -21.05 -7.88
CA GLY A 115 6.40 -22.21 -7.77
C GLY A 115 7.86 -21.77 -7.66
N LEU A 116 8.59 -22.42 -6.78
CA LEU A 116 10.02 -22.21 -6.52
C LEU A 116 10.74 -23.55 -6.57
N VAL A 117 11.86 -23.61 -7.30
CA VAL A 117 12.80 -24.73 -7.27
C VAL A 117 14.15 -24.22 -6.83
N ARG A 118 14.71 -24.84 -5.81
CA ARG A 118 16.03 -24.53 -5.27
C ARG A 118 17.00 -25.66 -5.60
N TRP A 119 18.16 -25.27 -6.10
CA TRP A 119 19.26 -26.17 -6.41
C TRP A 119 20.51 -25.78 -5.64
N GLU A 120 20.93 -26.64 -4.72
CA GLU A 120 22.26 -26.53 -4.08
C GLU A 120 23.32 -27.15 -4.98
N PHE A 121 23.87 -26.35 -5.88
CA PHE A 121 24.82 -26.88 -6.88
C PHE A 121 26.24 -27.08 -6.34
N ALA A 122 26.56 -26.53 -5.18
CA ALA A 122 27.83 -26.67 -4.48
C ALA A 122 27.60 -26.39 -2.98
N PRO A 123 28.53 -26.77 -2.09
CA PRO A 123 28.42 -26.42 -0.67
C PRO A 123 28.27 -24.92 -0.47
N MET A 124 27.26 -24.51 0.30
CA MET A 124 26.93 -23.11 0.61
C MET A 124 26.60 -22.25 -0.62
N GLN A 125 26.25 -22.87 -1.75
CA GLN A 125 25.89 -22.21 -3.00
C GLN A 125 24.53 -22.70 -3.47
N SER A 126 23.61 -21.81 -3.77
CA SER A 126 22.29 -22.19 -4.27
C SER A 126 21.81 -21.30 -5.39
N LEU A 127 21.03 -21.89 -6.30
CA LEU A 127 20.23 -21.19 -7.28
C LEU A 127 18.75 -21.46 -7.00
N GLU A 128 17.95 -20.40 -7.03
CA GLU A 128 16.51 -20.50 -6.89
C GLU A 128 15.84 -19.96 -8.16
N PHE A 129 14.93 -20.76 -8.71
CA PHE A 129 14.13 -20.39 -9.88
C PHE A 129 12.69 -20.28 -9.43
N GLU A 130 12.08 -19.12 -9.64
CA GLU A 130 10.72 -18.84 -9.23
C GLU A 130 9.89 -18.36 -10.40
N ALA A 131 8.66 -18.86 -10.49
CA ALA A 131 7.66 -18.40 -11.44
C ALA A 131 6.32 -18.25 -10.73
N GLY A 132 5.70 -17.08 -10.90
CA GLY A 132 4.42 -16.76 -10.29
C GLY A 132 3.44 -16.20 -11.30
N TYR A 133 2.17 -16.52 -11.08
CA TYR A 133 1.05 -15.95 -11.82
C TYR A 133 -0.01 -15.49 -10.84
N SER A 134 -0.54 -14.27 -11.04
CA SER A 134 -1.70 -13.82 -10.32
C SER A 134 -2.70 -13.11 -11.22
N ARG A 135 -3.97 -13.27 -10.90
CA ARG A 135 -5.07 -12.55 -11.51
C ARG A 135 -5.95 -11.99 -10.41
N GLN A 136 -6.17 -10.69 -10.43
CA GLN A 136 -7.03 -9.99 -9.50
C GLN A 136 -8.09 -9.22 -10.27
N GLY A 137 -9.37 -9.44 -9.95
CA GLY A 137 -10.49 -8.70 -10.50
C GLY A 137 -11.32 -8.06 -9.40
N ASN A 138 -11.87 -6.88 -9.65
CA ASN A 138 -12.89 -6.31 -8.80
C ASN A 138 -14.26 -6.90 -9.13
N LEU A 139 -15.19 -6.81 -8.18
CA LEU A 139 -16.61 -6.95 -8.43
C LEU A 139 -17.25 -5.59 -8.16
N TYR A 140 -17.67 -4.93 -9.20
CA TYR A 140 -18.09 -3.53 -9.17
C TYR A 140 -19.30 -3.33 -8.28
N ALA A 141 -19.29 -2.31 -7.44
CA ALA A 141 -20.37 -1.99 -6.50
C ALA A 141 -21.08 -0.67 -6.82
N GLY A 142 -20.67 0.01 -7.86
CA GLY A 142 -21.19 1.32 -8.23
C GLY A 142 -20.21 2.45 -7.98
N ASP A 143 -20.62 3.66 -8.28
CA ASP A 143 -19.84 4.86 -8.05
C ASP A 143 -19.90 5.28 -6.58
N THR A 144 -18.77 5.62 -6.02
CA THR A 144 -18.66 6.04 -4.61
C THR A 144 -19.30 7.40 -4.33
N GLN A 145 -19.66 8.14 -5.36
CA GLN A 145 -20.02 9.54 -5.20
C GLN A 145 -21.44 9.89 -5.51
N ASN A 146 -21.99 9.48 -6.63
CA ASN A 146 -23.25 10.10 -6.97
C ASN A 146 -24.18 9.39 -7.96
N THR A 147 -23.89 8.21 -8.54
CA THR A 147 -24.64 7.95 -9.75
C THR A 147 -25.03 6.52 -10.04
N ASN A 148 -25.51 5.83 -9.07
CA ASN A 148 -26.14 4.52 -9.31
C ASN A 148 -27.39 4.59 -10.22
N THR A 149 -27.72 5.75 -10.76
CA THR A 149 -28.78 5.93 -11.73
C THR A 149 -28.33 5.78 -13.18
N ASN A 150 -27.02 5.81 -13.45
CA ASN A 150 -26.47 5.64 -14.80
C ASN A 150 -26.65 4.19 -15.27
N ASP A 151 -27.10 3.99 -16.51
CA ASP A 151 -27.38 2.66 -17.05
C ASP A 151 -26.13 1.78 -17.13
N LEU A 152 -24.97 2.33 -17.50
CA LEU A 152 -23.71 1.60 -17.52
C LEU A 152 -23.26 1.18 -16.12
N VAL A 153 -23.49 2.00 -15.11
CA VAL A 153 -23.23 1.67 -13.71
C VAL A 153 -24.07 0.48 -13.28
N LYS A 154 -25.36 0.53 -13.54
CA LYS A 154 -26.30 -0.56 -13.20
C LYS A 154 -25.96 -1.85 -13.93
N GLU A 155 -25.63 -1.77 -15.21
CA GLU A 155 -25.28 -2.93 -16.03
C GLU A 155 -24.01 -3.64 -15.53
N ASN A 156 -23.06 -2.89 -14.99
CA ASN A 156 -21.78 -3.42 -14.52
C ASN A 156 -21.78 -3.87 -13.06
N TYR A 157 -22.85 -3.63 -12.34
CA TYR A 157 -22.94 -3.99 -10.93
C TYR A 157 -22.69 -5.49 -10.71
N GLY A 158 -21.80 -5.83 -9.81
CA GLY A 158 -21.41 -7.21 -9.50
C GLY A 158 -20.51 -7.87 -10.55
N LYS A 159 -20.13 -7.17 -11.61
CA LYS A 159 -19.24 -7.66 -12.66
C LYS A 159 -17.81 -7.15 -12.48
N GLU A 160 -16.86 -7.86 -13.09
CA GLU A 160 -15.50 -7.37 -13.17
C GLU A 160 -15.38 -6.23 -14.18
N THR A 161 -14.84 -5.10 -13.74
CA THR A 161 -14.60 -3.92 -14.58
C THR A 161 -13.11 -3.56 -14.65
N ASN A 162 -12.31 -4.17 -13.80
CA ASN A 162 -10.87 -3.96 -13.71
C ASN A 162 -10.20 -5.28 -13.36
N ARG A 163 -9.30 -5.76 -14.24
CA ARG A 163 -8.57 -7.01 -14.06
C ARG A 163 -7.08 -6.74 -14.11
N LEU A 164 -6.36 -7.28 -13.16
CA LEU A 164 -4.91 -7.18 -13.08
C LEU A 164 -4.30 -8.58 -13.24
N TYR A 165 -3.49 -8.74 -14.27
CA TYR A 165 -2.74 -9.96 -14.53
C TYR A 165 -1.27 -9.70 -14.28
N ARG A 166 -0.61 -10.56 -13.52
CA ARG A 166 0.82 -10.44 -13.22
C ARG A 166 1.52 -11.76 -13.41
N ASN A 167 2.63 -11.73 -14.17
CA ASN A 167 3.56 -12.83 -14.28
C ASN A 167 4.92 -12.38 -13.75
N THR A 168 5.49 -13.16 -12.87
CA THR A 168 6.79 -12.86 -12.25
C THR A 168 7.72 -14.05 -12.44
N TYR A 169 8.94 -13.78 -12.89
CA TYR A 169 9.99 -14.77 -13.07
C TYR A 169 11.27 -14.26 -12.41
N SER A 170 11.94 -15.11 -11.65
CA SER A 170 13.19 -14.72 -11.01
C SER A 170 14.18 -15.86 -10.91
N VAL A 171 15.46 -15.48 -10.90
CA VAL A 171 16.58 -16.37 -10.61
C VAL A 171 17.39 -15.70 -9.51
N THR A 172 17.66 -16.43 -8.43
CA THR A 172 18.43 -15.93 -7.29
C THR A 172 19.59 -16.84 -7.02
N TRP A 173 20.79 -16.27 -6.97
CA TRP A 173 22.00 -16.95 -6.55
C TRP A 173 22.43 -16.44 -5.19
N ASN A 174 22.45 -17.33 -4.19
CA ASN A 174 22.98 -17.08 -2.85
C ASN A 174 24.23 -17.90 -2.65
N GLY A 175 25.28 -17.26 -2.15
CA GLY A 175 26.52 -17.91 -1.86
C GLY A 175 27.09 -17.51 -0.51
N ALA A 176 27.82 -18.40 0.11
CA ALA A 176 28.57 -18.12 1.34
C ALA A 176 29.94 -18.78 1.24
N ARG A 177 30.93 -18.19 1.91
CA ARG A 177 32.29 -18.69 2.02
C ARG A 177 32.64 -18.99 3.49
N ASP A 178 33.66 -19.78 3.70
CA ASP A 178 34.09 -20.17 5.06
C ASP A 178 34.54 -18.99 5.92
N ASN A 179 35.01 -17.90 5.29
CA ASN A 179 35.39 -16.66 5.99
C ASN A 179 34.19 -15.76 6.37
N GLY A 180 32.97 -16.23 6.16
CA GLY A 180 31.76 -15.47 6.49
C GLY A 180 31.30 -14.49 5.45
N VAL A 181 32.00 -14.33 4.33
CA VAL A 181 31.54 -13.50 3.20
C VAL A 181 30.33 -14.16 2.55
N THR A 182 29.25 -13.40 2.35
CA THR A 182 28.03 -13.85 1.69
C THR A 182 27.73 -13.01 0.48
N THR A 183 27.11 -13.62 -0.53
CA THR A 183 26.66 -12.92 -1.73
C THR A 183 25.18 -13.25 -1.98
N SER A 184 24.45 -12.26 -2.49
CA SER A 184 23.08 -12.44 -2.96
C SER A 184 22.90 -11.69 -4.26
N ASN A 185 22.49 -12.41 -5.29
CA ASN A 185 22.35 -11.86 -6.63
C ASN A 185 21.03 -12.34 -7.20
N TRP A 186 20.23 -11.47 -7.77
CA TRP A 186 19.02 -11.89 -8.46
C TRP A 186 18.75 -11.08 -9.72
N ALA A 187 18.03 -11.74 -10.64
CA ALA A 187 17.41 -11.12 -11.78
C ALA A 187 15.92 -11.45 -11.73
N GLN A 188 15.10 -10.44 -11.91
CA GLN A 188 13.65 -10.58 -11.91
C GLN A 188 13.04 -9.88 -13.10
N TYR A 189 12.09 -10.55 -13.74
CA TYR A 189 11.23 -9.98 -14.77
C TYR A 189 9.78 -10.07 -14.31
N GLU A 190 9.06 -8.96 -14.34
CA GLU A 190 7.64 -8.90 -14.01
C GLU A 190 6.89 -8.22 -15.13
N ARG A 191 5.82 -8.84 -15.60
CA ARG A 191 4.89 -8.25 -16.53
C ARG A 191 3.53 -8.13 -15.87
N THR A 192 3.00 -6.90 -15.86
CA THR A 192 1.68 -6.59 -15.36
C THR A 192 0.81 -6.09 -16.51
N ARG A 193 -0.38 -6.65 -16.67
CA ARG A 193 -1.39 -6.15 -17.58
C ARG A 193 -2.62 -5.77 -16.78
N ASN A 194 -3.00 -4.49 -16.85
CA ASN A 194 -4.23 -3.99 -16.29
C ASN A 194 -5.24 -3.83 -17.42
N SER A 195 -6.31 -4.62 -17.39
CA SER A 195 -7.41 -4.57 -18.34
C SER A 195 -8.62 -3.96 -17.66
N ARG A 196 -9.02 -2.76 -18.07
CA ARG A 196 -10.10 -2.03 -17.40
C ARG A 196 -11.05 -1.39 -18.39
N LYS A 197 -12.30 -1.22 -17.97
CA LYS A 197 -13.29 -0.43 -18.71
C LYS A 197 -12.96 1.05 -18.60
N GLY A 198 -13.32 1.83 -19.61
CA GLY A 198 -13.09 3.26 -19.63
C GLY A 198 -13.84 3.97 -18.51
N GLU A 199 -13.11 4.35 -17.48
CA GLU A 199 -13.62 5.00 -16.28
C GLU A 199 -12.97 6.37 -16.12
N GLY A 200 -13.77 7.42 -15.97
CA GLY A 200 -13.26 8.78 -15.72
C GLY A 200 -12.42 9.39 -16.84
N LEU A 201 -12.37 8.77 -18.02
CA LEU A 201 -11.59 9.26 -19.15
C LEU A 201 -12.39 10.29 -19.95
N ALA A 202 -11.65 11.15 -20.67
CA ALA A 202 -12.23 12.15 -21.59
C ALA A 202 -13.27 13.07 -20.93
N GLY A 203 -13.03 13.45 -19.67
CA GLY A 203 -13.89 14.38 -18.93
C GLY A 203 -15.11 13.74 -18.28
N GLY A 204 -15.14 12.41 -18.21
CA GLY A 204 -16.14 11.71 -17.39
C GLY A 204 -15.87 11.87 -15.90
N THR A 205 -16.90 11.66 -15.09
CA THR A 205 -16.76 11.61 -13.64
C THR A 205 -16.03 10.32 -13.24
N GLU A 206 -15.13 10.40 -12.28
CA GLU A 206 -14.46 9.23 -11.75
C GLU A 206 -15.49 8.24 -11.19
N GLY A 207 -15.31 6.95 -11.48
CA GLY A 207 -16.26 5.90 -11.12
C GLY A 207 -17.37 5.66 -12.14
N ILE A 208 -17.55 6.54 -13.11
CA ILE A 208 -18.55 6.38 -14.18
C ILE A 208 -17.88 5.86 -15.44
N PHE A 209 -18.46 4.83 -16.04
CA PHE A 209 -17.95 4.27 -17.28
C PHE A 209 -18.43 5.08 -18.51
N ASN A 210 -17.48 5.31 -19.41
CA ASN A 210 -17.78 5.88 -20.72
C ASN A 210 -18.10 4.80 -21.76
N SER A 211 -17.69 3.55 -21.49
CA SER A 211 -17.83 2.43 -22.41
C SER A 211 -17.74 1.10 -21.66
N ASN A 212 -18.36 0.07 -22.19
CA ASN A 212 -18.22 -1.31 -21.72
C ASN A 212 -17.00 -2.02 -22.32
N GLN A 213 -16.21 -1.37 -23.14
CA GLN A 213 -15.01 -1.96 -23.73
C GLN A 213 -13.84 -1.89 -22.76
N PHE A 214 -13.09 -2.98 -22.70
CA PHE A 214 -11.83 -3.04 -21.95
C PHE A 214 -10.70 -2.43 -22.77
N SER A 215 -9.81 -1.71 -22.08
CA SER A 215 -8.53 -1.27 -22.61
C SER A 215 -7.41 -1.77 -21.71
N ASP A 216 -6.26 -2.08 -22.32
CA ASP A 216 -5.13 -2.65 -21.62
C ASP A 216 -4.02 -1.63 -21.38
N ILE A 217 -3.46 -1.67 -20.17
CA ILE A 217 -2.21 -1.01 -19.82
C ILE A 217 -1.21 -2.12 -19.51
N ASP A 218 -0.10 -2.13 -20.24
CA ASP A 218 0.97 -3.09 -20.03
C ASP A 218 2.16 -2.41 -19.34
N LEU A 219 2.65 -3.04 -18.28
CA LEU A 219 3.85 -2.63 -17.56
C LEU A 219 4.82 -3.80 -17.50
N SER A 220 6.07 -3.59 -17.89
CA SER A 220 7.15 -4.52 -17.67
C SER A 220 8.21 -3.92 -16.76
N ASP A 221 8.74 -4.73 -15.87
CA ASP A 221 9.76 -4.34 -14.88
C ASP A 221 10.87 -5.39 -14.90
N VAL A 222 12.10 -4.94 -15.12
CA VAL A 222 13.31 -5.76 -15.02
C VAL A 222 14.13 -5.24 -13.86
N MET A 223 14.52 -6.12 -12.95
CA MET A 223 15.38 -5.79 -11.81
C MET A 223 16.60 -6.72 -11.81
N LEU A 224 17.78 -6.13 -11.73
CA LEU A 224 19.02 -6.84 -11.45
C LEU A 224 19.57 -6.32 -10.12
N HIS A 225 19.97 -7.23 -9.25
CA HIS A 225 20.51 -6.89 -7.94
C HIS A 225 21.73 -7.75 -7.65
N SER A 226 22.78 -7.14 -7.11
CA SER A 226 23.97 -7.84 -6.66
C SER A 226 24.48 -7.21 -5.38
N GLU A 227 24.72 -8.04 -4.37
CA GLU A 227 25.30 -7.57 -3.11
C GLU A 227 26.29 -8.57 -2.52
N VAL A 228 27.25 -8.05 -1.78
CA VAL A 228 28.22 -8.81 -1.01
C VAL A 228 28.26 -8.27 0.41
N SER A 229 28.26 -9.18 1.38
CA SER A 229 28.38 -8.86 2.81
C SER A 229 29.70 -9.40 3.33
N ILE A 230 30.52 -8.52 3.88
CA ILE A 230 31.89 -8.83 4.28
C ILE A 230 32.05 -8.56 5.78
N PRO A 231 32.11 -9.60 6.62
CA PRO A 231 32.47 -9.43 8.03
C PRO A 231 33.98 -9.20 8.15
N PHE A 232 34.38 -8.28 8.99
CA PHE A 232 35.78 -8.02 9.27
C PHE A 232 35.93 -7.42 10.66
N ASP A 233 37.15 -7.53 11.18
CA ASP A 233 37.51 -7.04 12.50
C ASP A 233 38.65 -6.01 12.36
N TYR A 234 38.27 -4.73 12.39
CA TYR A 234 39.20 -3.61 12.40
C TYR A 234 38.75 -2.62 13.45
N LEU A 235 39.52 -2.51 14.55
CA LEU A 235 39.19 -1.78 15.77
C LEU A 235 37.99 -2.36 16.50
N VAL A 236 36.91 -2.65 15.80
CA VAL A 236 35.67 -3.28 16.29
C VAL A 236 35.15 -4.26 15.24
N ASN A 237 34.26 -5.17 15.64
CA ASN A 237 33.60 -6.07 14.73
C ASN A 237 32.68 -5.27 13.79
N GLN A 238 32.80 -5.52 12.50
CA GLN A 238 32.06 -4.82 11.47
C GLN A 238 31.53 -5.81 10.43
N ASN A 239 30.44 -5.45 9.80
CA ASN A 239 29.89 -6.15 8.64
C ASN A 239 29.53 -5.14 7.56
N LEU A 240 30.33 -5.10 6.51
CA LEU A 240 30.13 -4.18 5.39
C LEU A 240 29.34 -4.87 4.27
N THR A 241 28.23 -4.28 3.87
CA THR A 241 27.45 -4.69 2.71
C THR A 241 27.62 -3.67 1.59
N LEU A 242 28.03 -4.13 0.42
CA LEU A 242 28.13 -3.35 -0.80
C LEU A 242 27.18 -3.93 -1.83
N GLY A 243 26.47 -3.08 -2.54
CA GLY A 243 25.51 -3.56 -3.51
C GLY A 243 25.30 -2.62 -4.69
N SER A 244 24.74 -3.19 -5.73
CA SER A 244 24.32 -2.47 -6.93
C SER A 244 22.97 -2.99 -7.41
N GLU A 245 22.21 -2.11 -8.04
CA GLU A 245 20.92 -2.45 -8.64
C GLU A 245 20.75 -1.76 -9.98
N TRP A 246 20.04 -2.41 -10.88
CA TRP A 246 19.55 -1.81 -12.10
C TRP A 246 18.09 -2.18 -12.27
N ASN A 247 17.25 -1.19 -12.52
CA ASN A 247 15.82 -1.36 -12.72
C ASN A 247 15.40 -0.65 -14.00
N GLN A 248 14.65 -1.33 -14.84
CA GLN A 248 14.04 -0.75 -16.03
C GLN A 248 12.53 -0.98 -15.99
N GLN A 249 11.78 0.11 -16.13
CA GLN A 249 10.32 0.06 -16.23
C GLN A 249 9.88 0.58 -17.60
N ARG A 250 8.96 -0.16 -18.21
CA ARG A 250 8.34 0.21 -19.49
C ARG A 250 6.84 0.05 -19.38
N MET A 251 6.11 1.07 -19.78
CA MET A 251 4.66 1.09 -19.76
C MET A 251 4.12 1.39 -21.17
N LYS A 252 3.06 0.69 -21.54
CA LYS A 252 2.27 0.97 -22.73
C LYS A 252 0.83 1.23 -22.29
N ASP A 253 0.34 2.44 -22.49
CA ASP A 253 -1.02 2.85 -22.16
C ASP A 253 -1.68 3.51 -23.38
N ASN A 254 -2.42 2.74 -24.15
CA ASN A 254 -3.10 3.22 -25.35
C ASN A 254 -4.27 4.15 -25.04
N ALA A 255 -4.93 3.96 -23.89
CA ALA A 255 -6.13 4.71 -23.56
C ALA A 255 -5.81 6.13 -23.10
N SER A 256 -4.89 6.28 -22.16
CA SER A 256 -4.56 7.57 -21.54
C SER A 256 -3.62 8.41 -22.40
N ASN A 257 -2.59 7.77 -22.98
CA ASN A 257 -1.60 8.49 -23.78
C ASN A 257 -2.11 8.89 -25.18
N THR A 258 -3.20 8.34 -25.63
CA THR A 258 -3.72 8.58 -27.00
C THR A 258 -5.17 9.08 -27.03
N GLN A 259 -5.75 9.42 -25.90
CA GLN A 259 -7.12 9.94 -25.87
C GLN A 259 -7.24 11.30 -26.60
N ALA A 260 -8.40 11.56 -27.15
CA ALA A 260 -8.65 12.82 -27.86
C ALA A 260 -8.58 14.04 -26.94
N LEU A 261 -8.08 15.17 -27.45
CA LEU A 261 -8.01 16.42 -26.73
C LEU A 261 -9.34 17.20 -26.89
N SER A 262 -10.36 16.79 -26.13
CA SER A 262 -11.71 17.33 -26.25
C SER A 262 -11.87 18.78 -25.77
N GLY A 263 -10.95 19.28 -24.96
CA GLY A 263 -10.94 20.65 -24.43
C GLY A 263 -10.26 21.68 -25.32
N GLY A 264 -9.83 21.31 -26.51
CA GLY A 264 -9.12 22.18 -27.44
C GLY A 264 -7.64 21.87 -27.55
N GLU A 265 -6.95 22.65 -28.35
CA GLU A 265 -5.53 22.44 -28.64
C GLU A 265 -4.62 22.84 -27.47
N ILE A 266 -3.48 22.17 -27.39
CA ILE A 266 -2.37 22.52 -26.51
C ILE A 266 -1.22 23.01 -27.40
N PRO A 267 -0.70 24.24 -27.20
CA PRO A 267 0.37 24.78 -28.03
C PRO A 267 1.62 23.93 -28.04
N GLY A 268 2.16 23.74 -29.23
CA GLY A 268 3.38 22.93 -29.41
C GLY A 268 3.16 21.43 -29.24
N TYR A 269 1.93 20.99 -29.12
CA TYR A 269 1.58 19.60 -28.89
C TYR A 269 0.78 19.04 -30.07
N ASP A 270 1.32 18.00 -30.71
CA ASP A 270 0.65 17.30 -31.80
C ASP A 270 -0.10 16.08 -31.26
N SER A 271 -1.41 16.14 -31.28
CA SER A 271 -2.27 15.06 -30.82
C SER A 271 -2.25 13.81 -31.71
N THR A 272 -1.76 13.94 -32.96
CA THR A 272 -1.78 12.83 -33.91
C THR A 272 -0.60 11.88 -33.78
N GLY A 273 0.50 12.32 -33.14
CA GLY A 273 1.74 11.57 -32.98
C GLY A 273 2.02 11.08 -31.55
N ARG A 274 1.02 11.05 -30.69
CA ARG A 274 1.22 10.65 -29.28
C ARG A 274 1.63 9.19 -29.14
N SER A 275 2.74 8.97 -28.46
CA SER A 275 3.22 7.62 -28.16
C SER A 275 2.53 7.07 -26.91
N PRO A 276 2.05 5.81 -26.95
CA PRO A 276 1.51 5.16 -25.76
C PRO A 276 2.60 4.67 -24.78
N TYR A 277 3.87 4.82 -25.15
CA TYR A 277 4.99 4.28 -24.37
C TYR A 277 5.58 5.30 -23.40
N SER A 278 5.93 4.82 -22.22
CA SER A 278 6.72 5.52 -21.21
C SER A 278 7.77 4.57 -20.65
N GLN A 279 8.97 5.04 -20.37
CA GLN A 279 10.00 4.22 -19.77
C GLN A 279 10.93 5.03 -18.87
N ALA A 280 11.54 4.36 -17.90
CA ALA A 280 12.56 4.90 -17.03
C ALA A 280 13.53 3.81 -16.60
N GLU A 281 14.77 4.19 -16.32
CA GLU A 281 15.80 3.32 -15.79
C GLU A 281 16.40 3.96 -14.54
N ILE A 282 16.73 3.11 -13.55
CA ILE A 282 17.42 3.54 -12.33
C ILE A 282 18.62 2.63 -12.14
N PHE A 283 19.80 3.23 -12.04
CA PHE A 283 21.02 2.55 -11.63
C PHE A 283 21.38 2.99 -10.22
N SER A 284 21.72 2.03 -9.33
CA SER A 284 21.94 2.32 -7.92
C SER A 284 23.20 1.62 -7.40
N LEU A 285 23.89 2.30 -6.50
CA LEU A 285 24.99 1.75 -5.72
C LEU A 285 24.70 2.03 -4.24
N PHE A 286 24.97 1.07 -3.36
CA PHE A 286 24.80 1.28 -1.93
C PHE A 286 25.88 0.60 -1.09
N ALA A 287 26.10 1.17 0.07
CA ALA A 287 26.97 0.64 1.11
C ALA A 287 26.33 0.81 2.47
N GLU A 288 26.41 -0.21 3.30
CA GLU A 288 25.93 -0.20 4.68
C GLU A 288 26.94 -0.91 5.56
N ASN A 289 27.34 -0.30 6.67
CA ASN A 289 28.28 -0.89 7.60
C ASN A 289 27.68 -1.01 8.99
N ASN A 290 27.54 -2.23 9.50
CA ASN A 290 27.11 -2.50 10.86
C ASN A 290 28.36 -2.57 11.74
N MET A 291 28.51 -1.64 12.67
CA MET A 291 29.67 -1.50 13.54
C MET A 291 29.27 -1.78 14.98
N GLU A 292 29.82 -2.83 15.58
CA GLU A 292 29.68 -3.12 17.01
C GLU A 292 30.71 -2.30 17.80
N LEU A 293 30.36 -1.02 18.08
CA LEU A 293 31.28 -0.13 18.79
C LEU A 293 31.59 -0.61 20.20
N THR A 294 30.63 -1.21 20.88
CA THR A 294 30.76 -1.91 22.15
C THR A 294 29.84 -3.12 22.16
N ASP A 295 29.86 -3.93 23.20
CA ASP A 295 28.94 -5.07 23.35
C ASP A 295 27.46 -4.66 23.36
N THR A 296 27.19 -3.41 23.68
CA THR A 296 25.81 -2.87 23.79
C THR A 296 25.51 -1.77 22.79
N THR A 297 26.50 -1.37 21.98
CA THR A 297 26.34 -0.24 21.03
C THR A 297 26.58 -0.70 19.61
N MET A 298 25.54 -0.57 18.77
CA MET A 298 25.60 -0.81 17.33
C MET A 298 25.37 0.50 16.58
N LEU A 299 26.32 0.89 15.74
CA LEU A 299 26.19 2.05 14.84
C LEU A 299 26.17 1.56 13.40
N THR A 300 25.19 2.03 12.62
CA THR A 300 25.00 1.61 11.23
C THR A 300 24.93 2.84 10.31
N PRO A 301 26.08 3.32 9.80
CA PRO A 301 26.09 4.28 8.71
C PRO A 301 25.79 3.59 7.39
N ALA A 302 25.10 4.29 6.48
CA ALA A 302 24.80 3.80 5.15
C ALA A 302 24.72 4.95 4.15
N LEU A 303 25.01 4.65 2.90
CA LEU A 303 24.92 5.62 1.80
C LEU A 303 24.42 4.90 0.55
N ARG A 304 23.46 5.52 -0.12
CA ARG A 304 22.96 5.05 -1.40
C ARG A 304 23.04 6.16 -2.45
N PHE A 305 23.44 5.80 -3.65
CA PHE A 305 23.41 6.64 -4.83
C PHE A 305 22.44 6.03 -5.83
N ASP A 306 21.55 6.85 -6.39
CA ASP A 306 20.63 6.47 -7.47
C ASP A 306 20.78 7.44 -8.64
N HIS A 307 20.86 6.89 -9.85
CA HIS A 307 20.78 7.65 -11.08
C HIS A 307 19.53 7.25 -11.84
N HIS A 308 18.56 8.16 -11.90
CA HIS A 308 17.33 7.99 -12.64
C HIS A 308 17.45 8.63 -14.02
N SER A 309 17.01 7.94 -15.07
CA SER A 309 17.16 8.41 -16.47
C SER A 309 16.47 9.75 -16.75
N ILE A 310 15.47 10.14 -15.97
CA ILE A 310 14.72 11.38 -16.17
C ILE A 310 15.06 12.41 -15.08
N VAL A 311 15.01 12.05 -13.81
CA VAL A 311 15.17 13.01 -12.70
C VAL A 311 16.61 13.16 -12.22
N GLY A 312 17.55 12.36 -12.74
CA GLY A 312 18.97 12.49 -12.44
C GLY A 312 19.40 11.82 -11.14
N ASN A 313 20.39 12.41 -10.50
CA ASN A 313 21.10 11.82 -9.37
C ASN A 313 20.44 12.12 -8.05
N ASN A 314 20.47 11.12 -7.15
CA ASN A 314 20.01 11.27 -5.78
C ASN A 314 20.94 10.53 -4.82
N TRP A 315 21.25 11.16 -3.69
CA TRP A 315 22.03 10.59 -2.60
C TRP A 315 21.15 10.40 -1.37
N SER A 316 21.22 9.23 -0.76
CA SER A 316 20.41 8.87 0.42
C SER A 316 21.33 8.37 1.54
N PRO A 317 21.88 9.26 2.36
CA PRO A 317 22.63 8.88 3.55
C PRO A 317 21.70 8.47 4.69
N SER A 318 22.16 7.59 5.56
CA SER A 318 21.46 7.23 6.79
C SER A 318 22.43 6.89 7.92
N LEU A 319 21.96 7.06 9.13
CA LEU A 319 22.68 6.72 10.34
C LEU A 319 21.70 6.18 11.37
N ASN A 320 21.95 4.97 11.86
CA ASN A 320 21.17 4.31 12.88
C ASN A 320 22.05 3.94 14.08
N LEU A 321 21.51 4.13 15.28
CA LEU A 321 22.16 3.77 16.54
C LEU A 321 21.24 2.87 17.35
N SER A 322 21.77 1.79 17.89
CA SER A 322 21.14 0.96 18.91
C SER A 322 22.06 0.92 20.13
N GLN A 323 21.57 1.39 21.26
CA GLN A 323 22.32 1.46 22.51
C GLN A 323 21.59 0.72 23.61
N GLY A 324 22.21 -0.32 24.14
CA GLY A 324 21.77 -0.96 25.37
C GLY A 324 22.02 -0.05 26.56
N LEU A 325 21.00 0.13 27.39
CA LEU A 325 21.06 0.88 28.62
C LEU A 325 20.69 -0.06 29.77
N TRP A 326 21.56 -0.18 30.75
CA TRP A 326 21.38 -1.18 31.80
C TRP A 326 21.17 -2.57 31.17
N ASP A 327 20.44 -3.46 31.81
CA ASP A 327 20.28 -4.81 31.26
C ASP A 327 19.04 -4.98 30.39
N ASP A 328 18.04 -4.14 30.58
CA ASP A 328 16.69 -4.36 30.05
C ASP A 328 16.21 -3.30 29.07
N PHE A 329 16.92 -2.19 28.94
CA PHE A 329 16.52 -1.07 28.08
C PHE A 329 17.37 -0.98 26.83
N THR A 330 16.75 -0.60 25.73
CA THR A 330 17.44 -0.28 24.48
C THR A 330 16.96 1.05 23.94
N LEU A 331 17.88 1.95 23.67
CA LEU A 331 17.64 3.21 22.99
C LEU A 331 17.93 3.02 21.49
N LYS A 332 16.99 3.38 20.64
CA LYS A 332 17.14 3.35 19.19
C LYS A 332 16.95 4.74 18.62
N MET A 333 17.88 5.15 17.78
CA MET A 333 17.84 6.44 17.11
C MET A 333 18.17 6.26 15.64
N GLY A 334 17.53 7.04 14.78
CA GLY A 334 17.80 6.98 13.35
C GLY A 334 17.49 8.28 12.65
N ILE A 335 18.26 8.56 11.62
CA ILE A 335 18.01 9.63 10.67
C ILE A 335 18.38 9.12 9.27
N ALA A 336 17.53 9.38 8.29
CA ALA A 336 17.78 9.04 6.91
C ALA A 336 17.18 10.04 5.95
N ARG A 337 17.84 10.25 4.83
CA ARG A 337 17.25 10.89 3.66
C ARG A 337 16.75 9.80 2.72
N ALA A 338 15.48 9.87 2.35
CA ALA A 338 14.86 8.96 1.40
C ALA A 338 14.36 9.73 0.17
N TYR A 339 14.08 9.04 -0.92
CA TYR A 339 13.52 9.66 -2.11
C TYR A 339 12.45 8.77 -2.73
N LYS A 340 11.60 9.40 -3.54
CA LYS A 340 10.62 8.73 -4.40
C LYS A 340 10.71 9.34 -5.79
N ALA A 341 11.05 8.53 -6.77
CA ALA A 341 11.03 8.96 -8.16
C ALA A 341 9.59 9.17 -8.65
N PRO A 342 9.34 10.10 -9.57
CA PRO A 342 8.04 10.24 -10.21
C PRO A 342 7.64 8.95 -10.94
N SER A 343 6.35 8.69 -11.04
CA SER A 343 5.83 7.60 -11.86
C SER A 343 6.01 7.87 -13.36
N LEU A 344 5.89 6.83 -14.17
CA LEU A 344 6.10 6.95 -15.62
C LEU A 344 5.13 7.94 -16.27
N TYR A 345 3.88 7.98 -15.85
CA TYR A 345 2.91 8.91 -16.41
C TYR A 345 3.10 10.35 -15.91
N GLN A 346 3.62 10.56 -14.71
CA GLN A 346 3.88 11.90 -14.17
C GLN A 346 4.97 12.64 -14.93
N THR A 347 5.94 11.93 -15.46
CA THR A 347 7.07 12.51 -16.22
C THR A 347 6.83 12.58 -17.72
N ASN A 348 5.81 11.92 -18.25
CA ASN A 348 5.60 11.83 -19.68
C ASN A 348 4.69 12.95 -20.21
N PRO A 349 5.21 13.94 -20.96
CA PRO A 349 4.40 15.03 -21.53
C PRO A 349 3.31 14.54 -22.51
N ASN A 350 3.44 13.33 -23.04
CA ASN A 350 2.41 12.72 -23.89
C ASN A 350 1.23 12.16 -23.10
N TYR A 351 1.37 12.03 -21.79
CA TYR A 351 0.29 11.61 -20.90
C TYR A 351 -0.54 12.82 -20.48
N ILE A 352 -1.75 12.90 -21.02
CA ILE A 352 -2.65 14.03 -20.78
C ILE A 352 -4.02 13.50 -20.38
N LEU A 353 -4.52 13.98 -19.25
CA LEU A 353 -5.88 13.74 -18.79
C LEU A 353 -6.71 14.99 -19.01
N TYR A 354 -7.94 14.81 -19.47
CA TYR A 354 -8.91 15.89 -19.64
C TYR A 354 -10.05 15.76 -18.62
N SER A 355 -10.42 16.87 -18.02
CA SER A 355 -11.56 16.98 -17.12
C SER A 355 -12.40 18.20 -17.46
N LYS A 356 -13.73 18.06 -17.39
CA LYS A 356 -14.69 19.14 -17.68
C LYS A 356 -14.83 20.16 -16.53
N GLY A 357 -13.78 20.45 -15.81
CA GLY A 357 -13.77 21.41 -14.70
C GLY A 357 -13.74 20.78 -13.33
N GLN A 358 -13.47 19.50 -13.28
CA GLN A 358 -13.46 18.73 -12.03
C GLN A 358 -12.15 18.00 -11.93
N GLY A 359 -11.40 18.22 -10.88
CA GLY A 359 -10.11 17.54 -10.63
C GLY A 359 -8.87 18.38 -10.81
N CYS A 360 -8.97 19.62 -11.32
CA CYS A 360 -7.89 20.59 -11.30
C CYS A 360 -8.18 21.70 -10.31
N TYR A 361 -7.20 22.06 -9.54
CA TYR A 361 -7.32 23.06 -8.48
C TYR A 361 -7.80 24.40 -9.06
N ALA A 362 -8.91 24.92 -8.53
CA ALA A 362 -9.50 26.20 -8.88
C ALA A 362 -9.88 26.36 -10.37
N SER A 363 -9.92 25.32 -11.17
CA SER A 363 -10.37 25.40 -12.56
C SER A 363 -11.89 25.56 -12.64
N LYS A 364 -12.36 26.41 -13.55
CA LYS A 364 -13.79 26.72 -13.72
C LYS A 364 -14.42 25.98 -14.91
N ASP A 365 -13.74 25.90 -16.03
CA ASP A 365 -14.35 25.55 -17.32
C ASP A 365 -13.77 24.29 -17.98
N GLY A 366 -12.89 23.62 -17.31
CA GLY A 366 -12.22 22.44 -17.84
C GLY A 366 -10.72 22.57 -17.75
N CYS A 367 -10.06 21.43 -17.69
CA CYS A 367 -8.62 21.40 -17.54
C CYS A 367 -8.00 20.17 -18.17
N TYR A 368 -6.74 20.34 -18.56
CA TYR A 368 -5.82 19.24 -18.84
C TYR A 368 -4.83 19.10 -17.69
N LEU A 369 -4.44 17.88 -17.39
CA LEU A 369 -3.30 17.57 -16.54
C LEU A 369 -2.28 16.80 -17.38
N GLN A 370 -1.12 17.40 -17.59
CA GLN A 370 -0.05 16.89 -18.45
C GLN A 370 1.12 16.39 -17.61
N GLY A 371 1.75 15.31 -18.06
CA GLY A 371 3.03 14.86 -17.52
C GLY A 371 4.13 15.94 -17.72
N ASN A 372 5.11 15.96 -16.83
CA ASN A 372 6.17 16.96 -16.80
C ASN A 372 7.54 16.29 -16.67
N ASP A 373 8.36 16.36 -17.71
CA ASP A 373 9.70 15.76 -17.73
C ASP A 373 10.76 16.57 -16.97
N ASP A 374 10.40 17.76 -16.47
CA ASP A 374 11.24 18.58 -15.59
C ASP A 374 11.02 18.30 -14.10
N LEU A 375 10.22 17.29 -13.75
CA LEU A 375 9.99 16.91 -12.36
C LEU A 375 11.28 16.47 -11.67
N LYS A 376 11.39 16.85 -10.41
CA LYS A 376 12.40 16.34 -9.47
C LYS A 376 11.80 15.21 -8.65
N ALA A 377 12.65 14.34 -8.11
CA ALA A 377 12.21 13.34 -7.15
C ALA A 377 11.69 13.99 -5.85
N GLU A 378 10.68 13.36 -5.24
CA GLU A 378 10.31 13.70 -3.87
C GLU A 378 11.42 13.25 -2.93
N THR A 379 11.70 14.05 -1.91
CA THR A 379 12.67 13.70 -0.88
C THR A 379 12.06 13.82 0.51
N SER A 380 12.57 13.05 1.44
CA SER A 380 12.16 13.15 2.84
C SER A 380 13.36 12.98 3.76
N ILE A 381 13.30 13.63 4.93
CA ILE A 381 14.19 13.38 6.05
C ILE A 381 13.36 12.68 7.11
N ASN A 382 13.73 11.44 7.41
CA ASN A 382 13.06 10.59 8.38
C ASN A 382 13.88 10.56 9.67
N LYS A 383 13.24 10.85 10.80
CA LYS A 383 13.88 10.86 12.13
C LYS A 383 13.06 9.99 13.05
N GLU A 384 13.75 9.22 13.90
CA GLU A 384 13.07 8.51 14.97
C GLU A 384 13.95 8.38 16.21
N ILE A 385 13.30 8.35 17.37
CA ILE A 385 13.93 8.06 18.66
C ILE A 385 12.97 7.16 19.41
N GLY A 386 13.45 6.00 19.84
CA GLY A 386 12.67 5.02 20.58
C GLY A 386 13.38 4.49 21.79
N LEU A 387 12.62 4.18 22.83
CA LEU A 387 13.09 3.50 24.03
C LEU A 387 12.26 2.24 24.23
N GLU A 388 12.92 1.11 24.39
CA GLU A 388 12.31 -0.19 24.58
C GLU A 388 12.79 -0.83 25.89
N PHE A 389 11.83 -1.34 26.66
CA PHE A 389 12.06 -2.19 27.83
C PHE A 389 11.64 -3.61 27.50
N LYS A 390 12.48 -4.59 27.83
CA LYS A 390 12.19 -6.00 27.61
C LYS A 390 12.76 -6.85 28.75
N ARG A 391 11.89 -7.57 29.46
CA ARG A 391 12.25 -8.46 30.56
C ARG A 391 11.14 -9.44 30.86
N ASP A 392 11.49 -10.74 30.96
CA ASP A 392 10.58 -11.81 31.41
C ASP A 392 9.22 -11.84 30.70
N GLY A 393 9.21 -11.62 29.39
CA GLY A 393 7.98 -11.56 28.58
C GLY A 393 7.30 -10.20 28.54
N TRP A 394 7.66 -9.28 29.43
CA TRP A 394 7.25 -7.89 29.35
C TRP A 394 7.97 -7.18 28.22
N LEU A 395 7.21 -6.43 27.45
CA LEU A 395 7.74 -5.53 26.44
C LEU A 395 7.01 -4.20 26.55
N ALA A 396 7.75 -3.13 26.74
CA ALA A 396 7.19 -1.78 26.72
C ALA A 396 8.09 -0.90 25.85
N GLY A 397 7.51 -0.21 24.88
CA GLY A 397 8.28 0.64 23.98
C GLY A 397 7.49 1.89 23.60
N VAL A 398 8.22 2.97 23.40
CA VAL A 398 7.69 4.20 22.84
C VAL A 398 8.67 4.74 21.81
N THR A 399 8.14 5.16 20.66
CA THR A 399 8.95 5.73 19.57
C THR A 399 8.28 7.01 19.09
N TRP A 400 9.05 8.08 19.08
CA TRP A 400 8.70 9.29 18.36
C TRP A 400 9.28 9.21 16.95
N PHE A 401 8.49 9.61 15.94
CA PHE A 401 8.95 9.71 14.56
C PHE A 401 8.48 11.01 13.92
N ARG A 402 9.29 11.51 13.00
CA ARG A 402 8.95 12.67 12.18
C ARG A 402 9.55 12.52 10.79
N ASN A 403 8.71 12.71 9.78
CA ASN A 403 9.08 12.70 8.37
C ASN A 403 8.78 14.07 7.78
N ASP A 404 9.81 14.76 7.31
CA ASP A 404 9.69 16.03 6.60
C ASP A 404 9.87 15.77 5.10
N TYR A 405 8.86 16.08 4.31
CA TYR A 405 8.83 15.87 2.86
C TYR A 405 9.07 17.16 2.11
N ARG A 406 9.84 17.07 1.03
CA ARG A 406 10.11 18.16 0.10
C ARG A 406 9.87 17.71 -1.33
N ASN A 407 9.57 18.66 -2.22
CA ASN A 407 9.34 18.40 -3.63
C ASN A 407 8.24 17.34 -3.86
N LYS A 408 7.21 17.32 -3.03
CA LYS A 408 6.08 16.43 -3.23
C LYS A 408 5.52 16.63 -4.63
N ILE A 409 5.17 15.53 -5.30
CA ILE A 409 4.62 15.58 -6.64
C ILE A 409 3.11 15.57 -6.54
N GLU A 410 2.50 16.64 -7.01
CA GLU A 410 1.05 16.81 -7.07
C GLU A 410 0.66 17.47 -8.38
N ALA A 411 -0.63 17.39 -8.72
CA ALA A 411 -1.17 18.22 -9.77
C ALA A 411 -0.97 19.69 -9.40
N GLY A 412 -0.57 20.51 -10.36
CA GLY A 412 -0.28 21.93 -10.12
C GLY A 412 -1.47 22.69 -9.53
N TYR A 413 -1.17 23.74 -8.77
CA TYR A 413 -2.17 24.62 -8.16
C TYR A 413 -2.55 25.81 -9.04
N ALA A 414 -1.80 26.06 -10.10
CA ALA A 414 -2.06 27.12 -11.06
C ALA A 414 -1.86 26.59 -12.48
N PRO A 415 -2.68 27.03 -13.44
CA PRO A 415 -2.52 26.64 -14.82
C PRO A 415 -1.22 27.26 -15.38
N VAL A 416 -0.52 26.49 -16.19
CA VAL A 416 0.65 26.98 -16.95
C VAL A 416 0.24 27.64 -18.26
N TYR A 417 -0.98 27.37 -18.73
CA TYR A 417 -1.51 27.91 -19.95
C TYR A 417 -3.05 27.79 -19.97
N GLN A 418 -3.71 28.72 -20.65
CA GLN A 418 -5.13 28.62 -20.95
C GLN A 418 -5.31 28.76 -22.47
N ASN A 419 -6.02 27.82 -23.08
CA ASN A 419 -6.24 27.85 -24.53
C ASN A 419 -7.41 28.77 -24.93
N ASN A 420 -7.67 28.88 -26.23
CA ASN A 420 -8.73 29.73 -26.77
C ASN A 420 -10.16 29.23 -26.45
N LYS A 421 -10.34 28.01 -26.00
CA LYS A 421 -11.60 27.46 -25.51
C LYS A 421 -11.82 27.69 -24.00
N GLY A 422 -10.88 28.35 -23.34
CA GLY A 422 -10.94 28.57 -21.89
C GLY A 422 -10.48 27.36 -21.06
N THR A 423 -9.95 26.31 -21.69
CA THR A 423 -9.42 25.15 -20.98
C THR A 423 -8.06 25.45 -20.39
N ASP A 424 -7.92 25.25 -19.10
CA ASP A 424 -6.66 25.43 -18.37
C ASP A 424 -5.76 24.20 -18.53
N LEU A 425 -4.47 24.41 -18.75
CA LEU A 425 -3.47 23.37 -18.75
C LEU A 425 -2.71 23.39 -17.43
N TYR A 426 -2.83 22.30 -16.68
CA TYR A 426 -2.04 22.02 -15.48
C TYR A 426 -0.97 20.98 -15.79
N GLN A 427 0.11 21.03 -15.03
CA GLN A 427 1.16 20.02 -15.09
C GLN A 427 1.40 19.45 -13.69
N TRP A 428 1.94 18.24 -13.64
CA TRP A 428 2.49 17.70 -12.42
C TRP A 428 3.67 18.57 -11.97
N GLU A 429 3.70 18.89 -10.70
CA GLU A 429 4.69 19.83 -10.14
C GLU A 429 5.23 19.33 -8.81
N ASN A 430 6.46 19.79 -8.46
CA ASN A 430 7.07 19.60 -7.16
C ASN A 430 6.68 20.79 -6.26
N VAL A 431 5.52 20.75 -5.66
CA VAL A 431 5.00 21.96 -5.01
C VAL A 431 5.09 21.96 -3.51
N PRO A 432 4.50 21.03 -2.77
CA PRO A 432 4.41 21.27 -1.34
C PRO A 432 5.49 20.58 -0.53
N LYS A 433 5.76 21.20 0.60
CA LYS A 433 6.35 20.55 1.75
C LYS A 433 5.22 19.91 2.55
N ALA A 434 5.51 18.76 3.13
CA ALA A 434 4.59 18.08 4.02
C ALA A 434 5.33 17.57 5.25
N VAL A 435 4.61 17.36 6.34
CA VAL A 435 5.16 16.79 7.56
C VAL A 435 4.20 15.76 8.12
N VAL A 436 4.78 14.64 8.56
CA VAL A 436 4.08 13.59 9.30
C VAL A 436 4.86 13.34 10.57
N GLU A 437 4.22 13.47 11.72
CA GLU A 437 4.85 13.28 13.02
C GLU A 437 3.90 12.55 13.95
N GLY A 438 4.45 11.63 14.75
CA GLY A 438 3.63 10.89 15.68
C GLY A 438 4.44 10.15 16.74
N LEU A 439 3.68 9.51 17.61
CA LEU A 439 4.18 8.61 18.65
C LEU A 439 3.60 7.23 18.44
N GLU A 440 4.39 6.21 18.71
CA GLU A 440 3.95 4.83 18.72
C GLU A 440 4.35 4.16 20.01
N GLY A 441 3.43 3.42 20.57
CA GLY A 441 3.62 2.67 21.80
C GLY A 441 3.32 1.19 21.60
N THR A 442 4.08 0.35 22.28
CA THR A 442 3.87 -1.10 22.34
C THR A 442 3.94 -1.53 23.79
N LEU A 443 2.97 -2.35 24.21
CA LEU A 443 2.98 -2.94 25.54
C LEU A 443 2.52 -4.39 25.45
N ASN A 444 3.40 -5.32 25.82
CA ASN A 444 3.06 -6.72 25.98
C ASN A 444 3.14 -7.08 27.46
N VAL A 445 2.05 -7.63 28.00
CA VAL A 445 1.94 -8.03 29.41
C VAL A 445 1.68 -9.52 29.49
N PRO A 446 2.61 -10.33 30.00
CA PRO A 446 2.34 -11.73 30.33
C PRO A 446 1.50 -11.78 31.62
N VAL A 447 0.18 -11.72 31.48
CA VAL A 447 -0.75 -11.64 32.62
C VAL A 447 -0.65 -12.89 33.50
N SER A 448 -0.52 -14.05 32.84
CA SER A 448 -0.26 -15.34 33.50
C SER A 448 0.47 -16.26 32.52
N GLU A 449 0.74 -17.49 32.94
CA GLU A 449 1.35 -18.51 32.06
C GLU A 449 0.46 -18.83 30.83
N THR A 450 -0.85 -18.63 30.95
CA THR A 450 -1.82 -18.96 29.91
C THR A 450 -2.47 -17.74 29.26
N VAL A 451 -2.27 -16.54 29.81
CA VAL A 451 -2.90 -15.32 29.31
C VAL A 451 -1.84 -14.29 28.96
N ASN A 452 -1.90 -13.79 27.74
CA ASN A 452 -1.00 -12.74 27.24
C ASN A 452 -1.84 -11.57 26.69
N TRP A 453 -1.41 -10.34 27.00
CA TRP A 453 -2.09 -9.12 26.58
C TRP A 453 -1.13 -8.22 25.81
N THR A 454 -1.44 -7.97 24.54
CA THR A 454 -0.62 -7.18 23.64
C THR A 454 -1.37 -5.92 23.22
N ASN A 455 -0.70 -4.78 23.30
CA ASN A 455 -1.28 -3.48 22.96
C ASN A 455 -0.35 -2.71 22.03
N ASN A 456 -0.92 -2.05 21.04
CA ASN A 456 -0.21 -1.13 20.15
C ASN A 456 -1.03 0.14 20.04
N ILE A 457 -0.39 1.29 20.15
CA ILE A 457 -1.02 2.58 19.96
C ILE A 457 -0.21 3.42 18.97
N THR A 458 -0.90 4.09 18.08
CA THR A 458 -0.34 5.14 17.23
C THR A 458 -1.09 6.43 17.51
N TYR A 459 -0.36 7.48 17.84
CA TYR A 459 -0.90 8.81 18.07
C TYR A 459 -0.28 9.79 17.07
N MET A 460 -1.11 10.44 16.25
CA MET A 460 -0.67 11.39 15.24
C MET A 460 -0.58 12.78 15.83
N LEU A 461 0.62 13.33 15.91
CA LEU A 461 0.84 14.72 16.34
C LEU A 461 0.51 15.70 15.22
N GLN A 462 0.92 15.38 13.99
CA GLN A 462 0.58 16.14 12.81
C GLN A 462 0.74 15.32 11.52
N SER A 463 -0.10 15.61 10.54
CA SER A 463 -0.02 15.10 9.18
C SER A 463 -0.63 16.15 8.27
N LYS A 464 0.21 17.00 7.66
CA LYS A 464 -0.29 18.16 6.94
C LYS A 464 0.55 18.56 5.73
N ASN A 465 -0.13 19.17 4.77
CA ASN A 465 0.46 19.93 3.69
C ASN A 465 0.84 21.32 4.21
N LYS A 466 2.12 21.67 4.19
CA LYS A 466 2.60 22.95 4.73
C LYS A 466 2.20 24.16 3.87
N LYS A 467 1.82 23.96 2.61
CA LYS A 467 1.37 25.05 1.74
C LYS A 467 -0.04 25.50 2.10
N THR A 468 -0.95 24.55 2.29
CA THR A 468 -2.36 24.82 2.56
C THR A 468 -2.68 24.80 4.06
N GLY A 469 -1.85 24.16 4.87
CA GLY A 469 -2.13 23.89 6.27
C GLY A 469 -3.16 22.79 6.48
N ASP A 470 -3.63 22.15 5.39
CA ASP A 470 -4.65 21.11 5.46
C ASP A 470 -4.05 19.74 5.74
N ARG A 471 -4.89 18.80 6.11
CA ARG A 471 -4.51 17.41 6.36
C ARG A 471 -4.08 16.73 5.06
N LEU A 472 -3.09 15.85 5.15
CA LEU A 472 -2.71 15.00 4.00
C LEU A 472 -3.78 13.96 3.70
N SER A 473 -4.40 13.42 4.74
CA SER A 473 -5.47 12.43 4.62
C SER A 473 -6.37 12.46 5.85
N ILE A 474 -7.57 11.89 5.71
CA ILE A 474 -8.53 11.74 6.80
C ILE A 474 -8.21 10.43 7.51
N ILE A 475 -7.58 10.54 8.66
CA ILE A 475 -7.15 9.40 9.49
C ILE A 475 -7.53 9.65 10.96
N PRO A 476 -7.67 8.60 11.78
CA PRO A 476 -7.89 8.77 13.21
C PRO A 476 -6.73 9.52 13.89
N GLU A 477 -7.03 10.36 14.87
CA GLU A 477 -6.01 11.01 15.70
C GLU A 477 -5.13 9.99 16.41
N TYR A 478 -5.76 8.90 16.85
CA TYR A 478 -5.06 7.76 17.43
C TYR A 478 -5.77 6.46 17.06
N THR A 479 -5.01 5.38 17.08
CA THR A 479 -5.53 4.03 16.91
C THR A 479 -4.91 3.14 17.97
N LEU A 480 -5.75 2.49 18.78
CA LEU A 480 -5.34 1.52 19.78
C LEU A 480 -5.78 0.13 19.34
N ASN A 481 -4.84 -0.80 19.27
CA ASN A 481 -5.11 -2.21 19.06
C ASN A 481 -4.74 -2.98 20.32
N SER A 482 -5.67 -3.73 20.88
CA SER A 482 -5.48 -4.52 22.08
C SER A 482 -5.93 -5.95 21.82
N THR A 483 -5.05 -6.91 22.10
CA THR A 483 -5.31 -8.32 21.88
C THR A 483 -5.07 -9.07 23.18
N LEU A 484 -6.08 -9.79 23.64
CA LEU A 484 -5.99 -10.69 24.77
C LEU A 484 -6.06 -12.14 24.26
N SER A 485 -5.01 -12.91 24.53
CA SER A 485 -4.90 -14.31 24.11
C SER A 485 -4.90 -15.20 25.35
N TRP A 486 -5.75 -16.23 25.35
CA TRP A 486 -5.87 -17.16 26.44
C TRP A 486 -5.78 -18.60 25.94
N GLN A 487 -4.76 -19.32 26.37
CA GLN A 487 -4.64 -20.76 26.17
C GLN A 487 -5.46 -21.48 27.24
N VAL A 488 -6.71 -21.82 26.90
CA VAL A 488 -7.69 -22.42 27.84
C VAL A 488 -7.30 -23.85 28.20
N ARG A 489 -6.89 -24.61 27.19
CA ARG A 489 -6.37 -25.98 27.27
C ARG A 489 -5.22 -26.09 26.25
N ASP A 490 -4.52 -27.22 26.27
CA ASP A 490 -3.45 -27.46 25.29
C ASP A 490 -3.94 -27.41 23.83
N ASP A 491 -5.22 -27.77 23.59
CA ASP A 491 -5.82 -27.84 22.28
C ASP A 491 -6.82 -26.72 21.97
N VAL A 492 -7.09 -25.83 22.92
CA VAL A 492 -8.07 -24.74 22.75
C VAL A 492 -7.48 -23.41 23.17
N SER A 493 -7.57 -22.42 22.29
CA SER A 493 -7.22 -21.04 22.59
C SER A 493 -8.38 -20.10 22.28
N LEU A 494 -8.51 -19.04 23.05
CA LEU A 494 -9.45 -17.96 22.84
C LEU A 494 -8.67 -16.66 22.59
N GLN A 495 -9.21 -15.79 21.75
CA GLN A 495 -8.61 -14.50 21.48
C GLN A 495 -9.69 -13.42 21.40
N SER A 496 -9.42 -12.29 22.04
CA SER A 496 -10.23 -11.09 21.94
C SER A 496 -9.39 -9.98 21.31
N THR A 497 -9.91 -9.33 20.29
CA THR A 497 -9.29 -8.18 19.65
C THR A 497 -10.17 -6.96 19.83
N PHE A 498 -9.57 -5.89 20.35
CA PHE A 498 -10.25 -4.64 20.56
C PHE A 498 -9.49 -3.54 19.81
N THR A 499 -10.18 -2.82 18.94
CA THR A 499 -9.61 -1.69 18.21
C THR A 499 -10.39 -0.43 18.54
N TRP A 500 -9.69 0.61 18.98
CA TRP A 500 -10.28 1.89 19.26
C TRP A 500 -9.70 2.94 18.31
N TYR A 501 -10.59 3.55 17.53
CA TYR A 501 -10.26 4.61 16.61
C TYR A 501 -10.61 5.96 17.24
N GLY A 502 -9.65 6.88 17.23
CA GLY A 502 -9.89 8.24 17.62
C GLY A 502 -10.72 9.03 16.62
N LYS A 503 -11.00 10.26 16.94
CA LYS A 503 -11.72 11.17 16.08
C LYS A 503 -11.03 11.32 14.72
N GLN A 504 -11.84 11.36 13.64
CA GLN A 504 -11.37 11.64 12.28
C GLN A 504 -11.96 12.99 11.82
N GLU A 505 -11.10 13.96 11.64
CA GLU A 505 -11.50 15.28 11.18
C GLU A 505 -11.49 15.38 9.66
N PRO A 506 -12.41 16.16 9.05
CA PRO A 506 -12.43 16.37 7.61
C PRO A 506 -11.29 17.28 7.17
N LYS A 507 -11.03 17.34 5.86
CA LYS A 507 -10.16 18.36 5.28
C LYS A 507 -10.81 19.74 5.41
N LYS A 508 -9.96 20.77 5.48
CA LYS A 508 -10.41 22.16 5.59
C LYS A 508 -10.87 22.74 4.26
N TYR A 509 -10.29 22.27 3.16
CA TYR A 509 -10.52 22.81 1.82
C TYR A 509 -10.97 21.71 0.86
N ASN A 510 -11.82 22.11 -0.07
CA ASN A 510 -12.23 21.25 -1.16
C ASN A 510 -11.20 21.30 -2.31
N TYR A 511 -11.48 20.57 -3.42
CA TYR A 511 -10.58 20.54 -4.57
C TYR A 511 -10.43 21.91 -5.27
N LYS A 512 -11.37 22.83 -5.10
CA LYS A 512 -11.28 24.21 -5.61
C LYS A 512 -10.47 25.13 -4.72
N GLY A 513 -9.95 24.64 -3.59
CA GLY A 513 -9.24 25.46 -2.62
C GLY A 513 -10.14 26.34 -1.77
N GLN A 514 -11.43 26.10 -1.77
CA GLN A 514 -12.40 26.83 -0.97
C GLN A 514 -12.66 26.08 0.34
N PRO A 515 -13.00 26.79 1.44
CA PRO A 515 -13.38 26.13 2.69
C PRO A 515 -14.58 25.18 2.46
N VAL A 516 -14.50 24.01 3.09
CA VAL A 516 -15.61 23.04 3.06
C VAL A 516 -16.82 23.57 3.81
N THR A 517 -18.03 23.16 3.37
CA THR A 517 -19.31 23.62 3.91
C THR A 517 -20.26 22.45 4.17
N GLY A 518 -21.26 22.65 5.03
CA GLY A 518 -22.32 21.67 5.27
C GLY A 518 -21.80 20.33 5.80
N SER A 519 -22.27 19.24 5.22
CA SER A 519 -21.88 17.86 5.60
C SER A 519 -20.41 17.55 5.35
N GLU A 520 -19.73 18.34 4.53
CA GLU A 520 -18.28 18.20 4.30
C GLU A 520 -17.46 18.52 5.55
N LYS A 521 -18.03 19.24 6.51
CA LYS A 521 -17.42 19.56 7.81
C LYS A 521 -17.58 18.44 8.83
N ASN A 522 -18.37 17.41 8.54
CA ASN A 522 -18.64 16.35 9.48
C ASN A 522 -17.37 15.58 9.81
N GLU A 523 -17.22 15.27 11.09
CA GLU A 523 -16.17 14.41 11.59
C GLU A 523 -16.74 13.05 12.01
N VAL A 524 -15.90 12.03 12.03
CA VAL A 524 -16.25 10.74 12.63
C VAL A 524 -15.85 10.76 14.09
N SER A 525 -16.84 10.56 14.98
CA SER A 525 -16.59 10.45 16.41
C SER A 525 -15.78 9.19 16.72
N PRO A 526 -15.03 9.16 17.83
CA PRO A 526 -14.31 7.96 18.25
C PRO A 526 -15.25 6.76 18.35
N TYR A 527 -14.78 5.60 17.93
CA TYR A 527 -15.54 4.35 18.03
C TYR A 527 -14.61 3.15 18.22
N SER A 528 -15.19 2.04 18.67
CA SER A 528 -14.45 0.82 18.92
C SER A 528 -15.10 -0.39 18.27
N ILE A 529 -14.25 -1.37 17.93
CA ILE A 529 -14.67 -2.64 17.36
C ILE A 529 -14.06 -3.76 18.17
N LEU A 530 -14.90 -4.71 18.60
CA LEU A 530 -14.51 -5.90 19.35
C LEU A 530 -14.68 -7.13 18.46
N GLY A 531 -13.65 -7.97 18.38
CA GLY A 531 -13.69 -9.29 17.76
C GLY A 531 -13.40 -10.38 18.77
N LEU A 532 -14.03 -11.53 18.62
CA LEU A 532 -13.81 -12.72 19.44
C LEU A 532 -13.56 -13.92 18.54
N SER A 533 -12.60 -14.77 18.91
CA SER A 533 -12.31 -15.99 18.17
C SER A 533 -11.91 -17.12 19.10
N ALA A 534 -12.14 -18.34 18.65
CA ALA A 534 -11.71 -19.57 19.31
C ALA A 534 -11.01 -20.47 18.28
N THR A 535 -9.89 -21.06 18.65
CA THR A 535 -9.17 -22.03 17.85
C THR A 535 -9.12 -23.36 18.60
N TRP A 536 -9.51 -24.43 17.90
CA TRP A 536 -9.48 -25.79 18.44
C TRP A 536 -8.59 -26.65 17.54
N ASP A 537 -7.52 -27.18 18.11
CA ASP A 537 -6.68 -28.16 17.47
C ASP A 537 -7.34 -29.54 17.60
N VAL A 538 -8.18 -29.90 16.62
CA VAL A 538 -8.96 -31.16 16.61
C VAL A 538 -8.04 -32.37 16.63
N THR A 539 -6.99 -32.31 15.81
CA THR A 539 -5.88 -33.26 15.77
C THR A 539 -4.57 -32.48 15.61
N LYS A 540 -3.45 -33.17 15.63
CA LYS A 540 -2.17 -32.52 15.30
C LYS A 540 -2.07 -32.00 13.86
N TYR A 541 -2.99 -32.42 12.98
CA TYR A 541 -3.01 -32.06 11.57
C TYR A 541 -4.13 -31.09 11.21
N VAL A 542 -5.16 -30.97 12.03
CA VAL A 542 -6.37 -30.20 11.72
C VAL A 542 -6.69 -29.25 12.86
N SER A 543 -6.85 -27.97 12.55
CA SER A 543 -7.38 -26.98 13.48
C SER A 543 -8.58 -26.24 12.88
N LEU A 544 -9.52 -25.88 13.73
CA LEU A 544 -10.69 -25.08 13.42
C LEU A 544 -10.60 -23.75 14.15
N THR A 545 -10.85 -22.66 13.42
CA THR A 545 -10.98 -21.33 14.02
C THR A 545 -12.34 -20.77 13.67
N GLY A 546 -13.13 -20.44 14.68
CA GLY A 546 -14.39 -19.77 14.52
C GLY A 546 -14.39 -18.46 15.27
N GLY A 547 -15.13 -17.49 14.76
CA GLY A 547 -15.16 -16.21 15.42
C GLY A 547 -16.26 -15.29 14.94
N VAL A 548 -16.30 -14.13 15.56
CA VAL A 548 -17.19 -13.05 15.21
C VAL A 548 -16.40 -11.74 15.21
N ASP A 549 -16.42 -11.06 14.07
CA ASP A 549 -15.88 -9.73 13.94
C ASP A 549 -16.95 -8.71 14.25
N ASN A 550 -16.56 -7.60 14.90
CA ASN A 550 -17.47 -6.51 15.23
C ASN A 550 -18.70 -6.98 16.03
N VAL A 551 -18.44 -7.51 17.23
CA VAL A 551 -19.44 -8.11 18.11
C VAL A 551 -20.62 -7.19 18.39
N PHE A 552 -20.39 -5.88 18.53
CA PHE A 552 -21.42 -4.89 18.84
C PHE A 552 -22.08 -4.29 17.60
N ASP A 553 -21.75 -4.80 16.41
CA ASP A 553 -22.37 -4.41 15.14
C ASP A 553 -22.27 -2.91 14.86
N LYS A 554 -21.12 -2.33 15.13
CA LYS A 554 -20.85 -0.92 14.83
C LYS A 554 -20.67 -0.74 13.33
N ARG A 555 -21.58 0.00 12.69
CA ARG A 555 -21.54 0.26 11.24
C ARG A 555 -21.27 1.72 10.94
N HIS A 556 -20.54 1.95 9.85
CA HIS A 556 -20.39 3.26 9.22
C HIS A 556 -20.84 3.19 7.78
N TRP A 557 -21.50 4.24 7.33
CA TRP A 557 -22.02 4.35 5.97
C TRP A 557 -21.30 5.46 5.24
N ARG A 558 -21.12 5.26 3.94
CA ARG A 558 -20.57 6.29 3.06
C ARG A 558 -21.65 7.32 2.77
N ALA A 559 -21.36 8.58 3.07
CA ALA A 559 -22.32 9.67 2.86
C ALA A 559 -22.25 10.29 1.44
N GLY A 560 -21.28 9.89 0.62
CA GLY A 560 -21.07 10.44 -0.72
C GLY A 560 -20.44 11.80 -0.74
N ASN A 561 -19.80 12.20 0.34
CA ASN A 561 -19.02 13.42 0.44
C ASN A 561 -17.50 13.14 0.30
N ALA A 562 -17.17 12.04 -0.36
CA ALA A 562 -15.80 11.81 -0.79
C ALA A 562 -15.37 12.93 -1.72
N GLN A 563 -14.10 13.27 -1.63
CA GLN A 563 -13.55 14.34 -2.44
C GLN A 563 -13.71 14.04 -3.92
N THR A 564 -14.73 14.54 -4.57
CA THR A 564 -14.80 14.70 -5.97
C THR A 564 -15.64 15.77 -6.44
N THR A 565 -15.36 15.97 -7.52
CA THR A 565 -15.88 16.34 -8.76
C THR A 565 -17.34 16.73 -8.61
N GLY A 566 -17.59 17.98 -8.30
CA GLY A 566 -18.91 18.55 -8.35
C GLY A 566 -19.55 18.25 -9.71
N GLY A 567 -20.81 17.95 -9.74
CA GLY A 567 -21.56 17.89 -10.98
C GLY A 567 -21.61 19.26 -11.65
N ALA A 568 -22.12 19.29 -12.89
CA ALA A 568 -22.31 20.51 -13.68
C ALA A 568 -23.13 21.60 -12.95
N THR A 569 -23.79 21.27 -11.86
CA THR A 569 -24.57 22.17 -11.02
C THR A 569 -23.74 22.89 -9.94
N GLY A 570 -22.41 22.61 -9.87
CA GLY A 570 -21.55 23.23 -8.88
C GLY A 570 -21.72 22.73 -7.45
N THR A 571 -22.51 21.69 -7.24
CA THR A 571 -22.67 21.07 -5.92
C THR A 571 -21.45 20.21 -5.62
N MET A 572 -20.77 20.54 -4.55
CA MET A 572 -19.56 19.85 -4.11
C MET A 572 -19.91 18.71 -3.18
N TYR A 573 -19.35 17.58 -3.47
CA TYR A 573 -19.43 16.42 -2.59
C TYR A 573 -18.02 16.15 -2.10
N GLY A 574 -17.72 16.47 -0.91
CA GLY A 574 -16.57 16.00 -0.64
C GLY A 574 -15.50 16.32 0.15
N ALA A 575 -14.99 16.40 1.07
CA ALA A 575 -13.84 16.42 1.94
C ALA A 575 -14.19 15.95 3.37
N GLY A 576 -15.37 15.37 3.54
CA GLY A 576 -15.84 14.88 4.83
C GLY A 576 -15.16 13.57 5.24
N ALA A 577 -15.22 13.25 6.52
CA ALA A 577 -14.65 12.03 7.08
C ALA A 577 -15.52 10.77 6.82
N GLU A 578 -16.76 10.95 6.42
CA GLU A 578 -17.72 9.85 6.19
C GLU A 578 -17.61 9.31 4.75
N THR A 579 -16.43 8.80 4.40
CA THR A 579 -16.11 8.40 3.03
C THR A 579 -16.01 6.89 2.81
N TYR A 580 -16.27 6.09 3.82
CA TYR A 580 -16.13 4.64 3.75
C TYR A 580 -17.26 3.92 4.47
N ASN A 581 -17.42 2.64 4.16
CA ASN A 581 -18.30 1.73 4.88
C ASN A 581 -17.52 0.90 5.89
N GLU A 582 -18.01 0.82 7.13
CA GLU A 582 -17.55 -0.13 8.13
C GLU A 582 -18.48 -1.32 8.13
N SER A 583 -17.93 -2.53 7.98
CA SER A 583 -18.71 -3.77 8.05
C SER A 583 -19.30 -3.98 9.43
N GLY A 584 -20.55 -4.46 9.49
CA GLY A 584 -21.19 -4.88 10.70
C GLY A 584 -20.70 -6.24 11.21
N ARG A 585 -21.47 -6.81 12.13
CA ARG A 585 -21.15 -8.12 12.72
C ARG A 585 -21.04 -9.18 11.63
N THR A 586 -19.94 -9.93 11.66
CA THR A 586 -19.64 -10.96 10.68
C THR A 586 -19.15 -12.21 11.38
N TRP A 587 -19.78 -13.34 11.12
CA TRP A 587 -19.38 -14.65 11.61
C TRP A 587 -18.43 -15.31 10.62
N TYR A 588 -17.44 -16.05 11.10
CA TYR A 588 -16.49 -16.73 10.22
C TYR A 588 -16.05 -18.09 10.78
N LEU A 589 -15.62 -18.93 9.86
CA LEU A 589 -15.04 -20.24 10.14
C LEU A 589 -13.83 -20.44 9.24
N SER A 590 -12.74 -20.93 9.81
CA SER A 590 -11.54 -21.32 9.11
C SER A 590 -11.14 -22.74 9.47
N VAL A 591 -10.85 -23.56 8.47
CA VAL A 591 -10.32 -24.92 8.62
C VAL A 591 -8.89 -24.92 8.11
N ASN A 592 -7.95 -25.28 8.97
CA ASN A 592 -6.53 -25.36 8.63
C ASN A 592 -6.05 -26.79 8.76
N THR A 593 -5.50 -27.34 7.69
CA THR A 593 -4.90 -28.67 7.68
C THR A 593 -3.43 -28.54 7.29
N HIS A 594 -2.58 -29.35 7.91
CA HIS A 594 -1.14 -29.37 7.63
C HIS A 594 -0.52 -30.70 7.99
N PHE A 595 0.57 -31.00 7.36
CA PHE A 595 1.42 -32.14 7.69
C PHE A 595 2.90 -31.83 7.54
#